data_d1665540d84ec30844f6e9e16448d85f
#
_entry.id   d1665540d84ec30844f6e9e16448d85f
#
_cell.length_a   1.000
_cell.length_b   1.000
_cell.length_c   1.000
_cell.angle_alpha   90.00
_cell.angle_beta   90.00
_cell.angle_gamma   90.00
#
_symmetry.space_group_name_H-M   'P 1'
#
loop_
_entity.id
_entity.type
_entity.pdbx_description
1 polymer ?
#
loop_
_entity_poly.entity_id
_entity_poly.type
_entity_poly.pdbx_seq_one_letter_code
_entity_poly.pdbx_strand_id
1 'polypeptide(L)'
;LFDKIFLISPKSISSLNQIPNPKSRIAKHILNCPVLGTTLYYILSNHTNIEYFFTENYFHNPFHLSRRTVDIYHECAHRKGNGGKYLLSSIKGNFVNIDISHALRNLDNSIYIISGDSTPNIDSIIKSYETLNPAIESALVERAAYLPQLECPEAFYQTMKVFF
;
A
#
# COMPACT_ATOMS: atom_id res chain seq x y z
N LEU A 1 10.54 -22.10 -6.93
CA LEU A 1 9.06 -22.09 -6.83
C LEU A 1 8.47 -20.84 -7.49
N PHE A 2 9.07 -19.67 -7.32
CA PHE A 2 8.73 -18.42 -8.02
C PHE A 2 10.02 -17.89 -8.63
N ASP A 3 10.03 -17.59 -9.91
CA ASP A 3 11.23 -17.09 -10.59
C ASP A 3 11.35 -15.56 -10.45
N LYS A 4 10.22 -14.87 -10.44
CA LYS A 4 10.14 -13.40 -10.42
C LYS A 4 9.21 -12.90 -9.31
N ILE A 5 9.59 -11.80 -8.68
CA ILE A 5 8.81 -11.12 -7.64
C ILE A 5 8.57 -9.68 -8.08
N PHE A 6 7.31 -9.25 -8.10
CA PHE A 6 6.94 -7.87 -8.39
C PHE A 6 6.44 -7.16 -7.12
N LEU A 7 7.08 -6.08 -6.78
CA LEU A 7 6.70 -5.19 -5.69
C LEU A 7 6.06 -3.93 -6.28
N ILE A 8 4.75 -3.78 -6.06
CA ILE A 8 4.03 -2.62 -6.57
C ILE A 8 3.92 -1.58 -5.45
N SER A 9 4.51 -0.42 -5.67
CA SER A 9 4.56 0.71 -4.73
C SER A 9 4.86 0.27 -3.29
N PRO A 10 5.99 -0.39 -3.04
CA PRO A 10 6.33 -0.91 -1.73
C PRO A 10 6.54 0.21 -0.72
N LYS A 11 6.27 -0.07 0.55
CA LYS A 11 6.65 0.84 1.65
C LYS A 11 8.17 0.92 1.78
N SER A 12 8.67 2.05 2.30
CA SER A 12 10.09 2.14 2.65
C SER A 12 10.50 1.09 3.70
N ILE A 13 11.71 0.58 3.60
CA ILE A 13 12.26 -0.38 4.58
C ILE A 13 12.19 0.17 6.00
N SER A 14 12.47 1.47 6.19
CA SER A 14 12.35 2.12 7.49
C SER A 14 10.93 2.10 8.04
N SER A 15 9.92 2.21 7.19
CA SER A 15 8.51 2.12 7.60
C SER A 15 8.10 0.69 7.95
N LEU A 16 8.62 -0.32 7.24
CA LEU A 16 8.37 -1.73 7.54
C LEU A 16 9.02 -2.17 8.86
N ASN A 17 10.11 -1.54 9.26
CA ASN A 17 10.82 -1.83 10.51
C ASN A 17 10.23 -1.11 11.73
N GLN A 18 9.19 -0.28 11.54
CA GLN A 18 8.52 0.38 12.67
C GLN A 18 7.76 -0.63 13.52
N ILE A 19 8.13 -0.69 14.79
CA ILE A 19 7.44 -1.52 15.80
C ILE A 19 6.29 -0.74 16.47
N PRO A 20 5.30 -1.45 17.04
CA PRO A 20 4.23 -0.82 17.81
C PRO A 20 4.77 0.01 18.99
N ASN A 21 4.44 1.28 19.03
CA ASN A 21 4.76 2.19 20.13
C ASN A 21 3.53 2.39 21.05
N PRO A 22 3.67 3.05 22.24
CA PRO A 22 2.54 3.26 23.14
C PRO A 22 1.34 3.97 22.50
N LYS A 23 1.58 4.98 21.64
CA LYS A 23 0.51 5.72 20.94
C LYS A 23 -0.24 4.80 19.95
N SER A 24 0.48 3.97 19.20
CA SER A 24 -0.12 3.02 18.27
C SER A 24 -0.90 1.91 18.98
N ARG A 25 -0.47 1.49 20.18
CA ARG A 25 -1.22 0.55 21.02
C ARG A 25 -2.55 1.15 21.49
N ILE A 26 -2.53 2.41 21.94
CA ILE A 26 -3.76 3.13 22.32
C ILE A 26 -4.71 3.25 21.13
N ALA A 27 -4.21 3.68 19.98
CA ALA A 27 -5.00 3.77 18.74
C ALA A 27 -5.64 2.43 18.36
N LYS A 28 -4.88 1.32 18.48
CA LYS A 28 -5.42 -0.03 18.28
C LYS A 28 -6.54 -0.37 19.26
N HIS A 29 -6.38 -0.06 20.54
CA HIS A 29 -7.42 -0.30 21.55
C HIS A 29 -8.70 0.50 21.26
N ILE A 30 -8.58 1.76 20.87
CA ILE A 30 -9.73 2.60 20.49
C ILE A 30 -10.46 2.00 19.29
N LEU A 31 -9.74 1.63 18.23
CA LEU A 31 -10.32 1.03 17.03
C LEU A 31 -10.92 -0.37 17.29
N ASN A 32 -10.40 -1.11 18.24
CA ASN A 32 -10.94 -2.42 18.62
C ASN A 32 -12.16 -2.32 19.57
N CYS A 33 -12.41 -1.16 20.17
CA CYS A 33 -13.57 -0.96 21.03
C CYS A 33 -14.88 -1.29 20.29
N PRO A 34 -15.80 -2.04 20.89
CA PRO A 34 -17.03 -2.49 20.22
C PRO A 34 -17.88 -1.35 19.66
N VAL A 35 -18.07 -0.27 20.41
CA VAL A 35 -18.91 0.86 19.99
C VAL A 35 -18.07 1.90 19.23
N LEU A 36 -17.11 2.52 19.90
CA LEU A 36 -16.32 3.62 19.32
C LEU A 36 -15.54 3.17 18.07
N GLY A 37 -14.88 2.03 18.13
CA GLY A 37 -14.10 1.52 17.01
C GLY A 37 -14.98 1.13 15.82
N THR A 38 -16.16 0.61 16.07
CA THR A 38 -17.12 0.30 15.00
C THR A 38 -17.62 1.57 14.34
N THR A 39 -18.00 2.57 15.12
CA THR A 39 -18.45 3.88 14.59
C THR A 39 -17.35 4.55 13.77
N LEU A 40 -16.11 4.60 14.29
CA LEU A 40 -14.96 5.14 13.57
C LEU A 40 -14.68 4.36 12.27
N TYR A 41 -14.78 3.04 12.32
CA TYR A 41 -14.59 2.20 11.13
C TYR A 41 -15.60 2.53 10.04
N TYR A 42 -16.88 2.64 10.36
CA TYR A 42 -17.93 2.99 9.39
C TYR A 42 -17.74 4.41 8.83
N ILE A 43 -17.30 5.36 9.65
CA ILE A 43 -16.97 6.70 9.17
C ILE A 43 -15.80 6.63 8.18
N LEU A 44 -14.71 5.96 8.54
CA LEU A 44 -13.49 5.90 7.72
C LEU A 44 -13.69 5.10 6.42
N SER A 45 -14.61 4.13 6.41
CA SER A 45 -14.88 3.26 5.28
C SER A 45 -16.16 3.61 4.51
N ASN A 46 -16.74 4.80 4.71
CA ASN A 46 -17.84 5.28 3.88
C ASN A 46 -17.34 5.75 2.50
N HIS A 47 -18.24 5.85 1.52
CA HIS A 47 -17.92 6.23 0.15
C HIS A 47 -17.14 7.56 0.07
N THR A 48 -17.59 8.59 0.76
CA THR A 48 -16.97 9.92 0.74
C THR A 48 -15.53 9.88 1.26
N ASN A 49 -15.28 9.18 2.36
CA ASN A 49 -13.93 9.08 2.91
C ASN A 49 -13.03 8.18 2.07
N ILE A 50 -13.56 7.09 1.50
CA ILE A 50 -12.81 6.28 0.54
C ILE A 50 -12.40 7.13 -0.66
N GLU A 51 -13.34 7.85 -1.26
CA GLU A 51 -13.06 8.77 -2.38
C GLU A 51 -11.99 9.78 -1.99
N TYR A 52 -12.15 10.47 -0.87
CA TYR A 52 -11.18 11.44 -0.35
C TYR A 52 -9.78 10.84 -0.18
N PHE A 53 -9.68 9.63 0.41
CA PHE A 53 -8.37 8.98 0.58
C PHE A 53 -7.71 8.64 -0.74
N PHE A 54 -8.46 8.19 -1.72
CA PHE A 54 -7.91 7.90 -3.04
C PHE A 54 -7.45 9.17 -3.75
N THR A 55 -8.27 10.22 -3.77
CA THR A 55 -7.96 11.47 -4.47
C THR A 55 -6.81 12.23 -3.83
N GLU A 56 -6.74 12.26 -2.50
CA GLU A 56 -5.75 13.08 -1.79
C GLU A 56 -4.42 12.34 -1.51
N ASN A 57 -4.45 11.00 -1.42
CA ASN A 57 -3.28 10.28 -0.95
C ASN A 57 -2.75 9.20 -1.88
N TYR A 58 -3.58 8.65 -2.77
CA TYR A 58 -3.18 7.48 -3.54
C TYR A 58 -3.07 7.71 -5.05
N PHE A 59 -3.78 8.69 -5.60
CA PHE A 59 -3.78 9.03 -7.02
C PHE A 59 -3.02 10.33 -7.26
N HIS A 60 -2.26 10.39 -8.35
CA HIS A 60 -1.69 11.62 -8.86
C HIS A 60 -2.79 12.49 -9.48
N ASN A 61 -3.67 11.88 -10.27
CA ASN A 61 -4.79 12.55 -10.90
C ASN A 61 -6.13 12.07 -10.31
N PRO A 62 -6.80 12.91 -9.50
CA PRO A 62 -8.09 12.57 -8.90
C PRO A 62 -9.17 12.14 -9.90
N PHE A 63 -9.12 12.68 -11.14
CA PHE A 63 -10.09 12.37 -12.19
C PHE A 63 -9.99 10.95 -12.76
N HIS A 64 -8.90 10.24 -12.48
CA HIS A 64 -8.77 8.83 -12.87
C HIS A 64 -9.52 7.89 -11.93
N LEU A 65 -10.00 8.38 -10.78
CA LEU A 65 -10.78 7.58 -9.85
C LEU A 65 -12.20 7.34 -10.38
N SER A 66 -12.52 6.11 -10.71
CA SER A 66 -13.87 5.74 -11.10
C SER A 66 -14.78 5.54 -9.89
N ARG A 67 -16.05 5.93 -10.02
CA ARG A 67 -17.07 5.67 -8.99
C ARG A 67 -17.19 4.18 -8.68
N ARG A 68 -17.08 3.33 -9.70
CA ARG A 68 -17.08 1.88 -9.55
C ARG A 68 -15.96 1.38 -8.65
N THR A 69 -14.77 1.98 -8.72
CA THR A 69 -13.66 1.64 -7.84
C THR A 69 -14.01 1.94 -6.39
N VAL A 70 -14.58 3.12 -6.10
CA VAL A 70 -15.03 3.50 -4.76
C VAL A 70 -16.09 2.52 -4.23
N ASP A 71 -17.08 2.16 -5.06
CA ASP A 71 -18.13 1.21 -4.70
C ASP A 71 -17.56 -0.17 -4.34
N ILE A 72 -16.61 -0.68 -5.14
CA ILE A 72 -15.96 -1.97 -4.89
C ILE A 72 -15.19 -1.93 -3.55
N TYR A 73 -14.42 -0.89 -3.30
CA TYR A 73 -13.69 -0.77 -2.03
C TYR A 73 -14.61 -0.64 -0.83
N HIS A 74 -15.70 0.12 -0.97
CA HIS A 74 -16.73 0.22 0.06
C HIS A 74 -17.38 -1.15 0.34
N GLU A 75 -17.80 -1.87 -0.70
CA GLU A 75 -18.38 -3.21 -0.57
C GLU A 75 -17.41 -4.19 0.10
N CYS A 76 -16.15 -4.21 -0.35
CA CYS A 76 -15.11 -5.05 0.23
C CYS A 76 -14.87 -4.76 1.72
N ALA A 77 -14.86 -3.47 2.10
CA ALA A 77 -14.70 -3.06 3.49
C ALA A 77 -15.83 -3.57 4.40
N HIS A 78 -17.06 -3.67 3.87
CA HIS A 78 -18.26 -4.02 4.63
C HIS A 78 -18.73 -5.46 4.44
N ARG A 79 -18.11 -6.24 3.56
CA ARG A 79 -18.54 -7.60 3.19
C ARG A 79 -18.72 -8.56 4.37
N LYS A 80 -17.94 -8.38 5.45
CA LYS A 80 -18.05 -9.14 6.70
C LYS A 80 -18.45 -8.23 7.88
N GLY A 81 -19.31 -7.26 7.63
CA GLY A 81 -19.71 -6.26 8.61
C GLY A 81 -18.53 -5.41 9.06
N ASN A 82 -18.32 -5.28 10.37
CA ASN A 82 -17.26 -4.45 10.94
C ASN A 82 -15.93 -5.19 11.20
N GLY A 83 -15.77 -6.42 10.68
CA GLY A 83 -14.55 -7.21 10.89
C GLY A 83 -13.28 -6.57 10.37
N GLY A 84 -13.38 -5.75 9.33
CA GLY A 84 -12.25 -4.99 8.77
C GLY A 84 -11.59 -4.01 9.75
N LYS A 85 -12.30 -3.58 10.81
CA LYS A 85 -11.73 -2.69 11.83
C LYS A 85 -10.50 -3.28 12.53
N TYR A 86 -10.46 -4.59 12.75
CA TYR A 86 -9.34 -5.27 13.39
C TYR A 86 -8.09 -5.27 12.50
N LEU A 87 -8.27 -5.43 11.18
CA LEU A 87 -7.18 -5.29 10.22
C LEU A 87 -6.69 -3.85 10.18
N LEU A 88 -7.62 -2.88 10.04
CA LEU A 88 -7.29 -1.46 10.04
C LEU A 88 -6.53 -1.05 11.31
N SER A 89 -6.98 -1.50 12.47
CA SER A 89 -6.32 -1.22 13.77
C SER A 89 -4.91 -1.80 13.84
N SER A 90 -4.70 -2.97 13.25
CA SER A 90 -3.39 -3.63 13.22
C SER A 90 -2.43 -2.91 12.26
N ILE A 91 -2.92 -2.48 11.08
CA ILE A 91 -2.14 -1.69 10.12
C ILE A 91 -1.75 -0.34 10.73
N LYS A 92 -2.70 0.41 11.27
CA LYS A 92 -2.46 1.72 11.89
C LYS A 92 -1.59 1.64 13.14
N GLY A 93 -1.62 0.50 13.82
CA GLY A 93 -0.80 0.24 15.00
C GLY A 93 0.59 -0.31 14.71
N ASN A 94 0.99 -0.49 13.46
CA ASN A 94 2.25 -1.11 13.02
C ASN A 94 2.41 -2.59 13.47
N PHE A 95 1.31 -3.28 13.80
CA PHE A 95 1.36 -4.68 14.24
C PHE A 95 1.52 -5.69 13.10
N VAL A 96 1.33 -5.23 11.85
CA VAL A 96 1.54 -6.04 10.64
C VAL A 96 2.90 -5.77 9.99
N ASN A 97 3.65 -4.82 10.52
CA ASN A 97 4.99 -4.53 10.01
C ASN A 97 5.96 -5.66 10.36
N ILE A 98 6.83 -5.96 9.43
CA ILE A 98 7.86 -7.00 9.56
C ILE A 98 9.16 -6.51 8.91
N ASP A 99 10.27 -6.81 9.54
CA ASP A 99 11.59 -6.56 8.93
C ASP A 99 11.86 -7.61 7.85
N ILE A 100 11.90 -7.16 6.61
CA ILE A 100 12.20 -7.99 5.45
C ILE A 100 13.65 -7.88 4.99
N SER A 101 14.50 -7.09 5.68
CA SER A 101 15.86 -6.78 5.25
C SER A 101 16.71 -8.02 5.08
N HIS A 102 16.60 -8.98 6.01
CA HIS A 102 17.34 -10.24 5.92
C HIS A 102 16.87 -11.11 4.75
N ALA A 103 15.56 -11.20 4.53
CA ALA A 103 15.00 -11.95 3.41
C ALA A 103 15.45 -11.36 2.07
N LEU A 104 15.37 -10.03 1.90
CA LEU A 104 15.77 -9.37 0.65
C LEU A 104 17.25 -9.59 0.30
N ARG A 105 18.14 -9.62 1.30
CA ARG A 105 19.58 -9.85 1.07
C ARG A 105 19.90 -11.27 0.61
N ASN A 106 19.04 -12.24 0.96
CA ASN A 106 19.28 -13.66 0.71
C ASN A 106 18.37 -14.24 -0.40
N LEU A 107 17.58 -13.38 -1.06
CA LEU A 107 16.77 -13.81 -2.18
C LEU A 107 17.59 -13.82 -3.48
N ASP A 108 17.63 -14.97 -4.13
CA ASP A 108 18.27 -15.16 -5.43
C ASP A 108 17.29 -14.95 -6.60
N ASN A 109 16.02 -14.64 -6.30
CA ASN A 109 14.99 -14.38 -7.29
C ASN A 109 15.18 -13.01 -7.93
N SER A 110 14.76 -12.87 -9.18
CA SER A 110 14.62 -11.55 -9.81
C SER A 110 13.51 -10.75 -9.12
N ILE A 111 13.83 -9.57 -8.61
CA ILE A 111 12.89 -8.70 -7.92
C ILE A 111 12.74 -7.41 -8.70
N TYR A 112 11.51 -7.04 -9.00
CA TYR A 112 11.16 -5.86 -9.78
C TYR A 112 10.29 -4.93 -8.93
N ILE A 113 10.67 -3.64 -8.84
CA ILE A 113 9.86 -2.61 -8.20
C ILE A 113 9.17 -1.79 -9.29
N ILE A 114 7.84 -1.73 -9.26
CA ILE A 114 7.05 -0.88 -10.14
C ILE A 114 6.26 0.10 -9.28
N SER A 115 6.43 1.39 -9.51
CA SER A 115 5.73 2.45 -8.78
C SER A 115 5.37 3.61 -9.69
N GLY A 116 4.47 4.47 -9.24
CA GLY A 116 4.23 5.73 -9.94
C GLY A 116 5.35 6.74 -9.67
N ASP A 117 5.69 7.53 -10.67
CA ASP A 117 6.71 8.59 -10.61
C ASP A 117 6.35 9.71 -9.61
N SER A 118 5.05 9.92 -9.41
CA SER A 118 4.52 10.92 -8.48
C SER A 118 4.37 10.42 -7.04
N THR A 119 4.85 9.20 -6.74
CA THR A 119 4.88 8.69 -5.36
C THR A 119 5.90 9.45 -4.53
N PRO A 120 5.51 10.05 -3.39
CA PRO A 120 6.45 10.79 -2.54
C PRO A 120 7.66 9.97 -2.12
N ASN A 121 8.86 10.55 -2.28
CA ASN A 121 10.15 9.97 -1.91
C ASN A 121 10.46 8.61 -2.60
N ILE A 122 9.91 8.37 -3.79
CA ILE A 122 10.06 7.07 -4.48
C ILE A 122 11.53 6.71 -4.72
N ASP A 123 12.38 7.66 -5.13
CA ASP A 123 13.80 7.43 -5.36
C ASP A 123 14.52 6.95 -4.08
N SER A 124 14.18 7.54 -2.94
CA SER A 124 14.72 7.13 -1.65
C SER A 124 14.23 5.73 -1.24
N ILE A 125 12.98 5.41 -1.55
CA ILE A 125 12.42 4.08 -1.31
C ILE A 125 13.16 3.06 -2.17
N ILE A 126 13.24 3.25 -3.47
CA ILE A 126 13.92 2.35 -4.41
C ILE A 126 15.37 2.14 -3.97
N LYS A 127 16.10 3.22 -3.72
CA LYS A 127 17.49 3.16 -3.25
C LYS A 127 17.65 2.35 -1.97
N SER A 128 16.69 2.38 -1.06
CA SER A 128 16.73 1.59 0.18
C SER A 128 16.62 0.07 -0.09
N TYR A 129 15.88 -0.32 -1.12
CA TYR A 129 15.77 -1.72 -1.56
C TYR A 129 17.02 -2.17 -2.32
N GLU A 130 17.50 -1.37 -3.26
CA GLU A 130 18.71 -1.64 -4.05
C GLU A 130 19.97 -1.77 -3.17
N THR A 131 20.01 -1.01 -2.06
CA THR A 131 21.10 -1.12 -1.06
C THR A 131 21.09 -2.48 -0.36
N LEU A 132 19.92 -3.10 -0.19
CA LEU A 132 19.79 -4.44 0.42
C LEU A 132 20.09 -5.54 -0.58
N ASN A 133 19.63 -5.40 -1.82
CA ASN A 133 19.85 -6.35 -2.88
C ASN A 133 20.06 -5.61 -4.22
N PRO A 134 21.33 -5.51 -4.69
CA PRO A 134 21.67 -4.77 -5.91
C PRO A 134 21.10 -5.39 -7.21
N ALA A 135 20.56 -6.61 -7.15
CA ALA A 135 19.90 -7.25 -8.30
C ALA A 135 18.43 -6.81 -8.47
N ILE A 136 17.94 -5.92 -7.61
CA ILE A 136 16.60 -5.35 -7.74
C ILE A 136 16.59 -4.34 -8.88
N GLU A 137 15.67 -4.53 -9.81
CA GLU A 137 15.41 -3.58 -10.89
C GLU A 137 14.15 -2.77 -10.59
N SER A 138 14.12 -1.53 -11.04
CA SER A 138 12.97 -0.64 -10.81
C SER A 138 12.50 0.01 -12.10
N ALA A 139 11.19 0.25 -12.19
CA ALA A 139 10.57 1.02 -13.25
C ALA A 139 9.46 1.91 -12.70
N LEU A 140 9.35 3.10 -13.27
CA LEU A 140 8.35 4.09 -12.87
C LEU A 140 7.28 4.22 -13.95
N VAL A 141 6.03 4.29 -13.51
CA VAL A 141 4.87 4.57 -14.37
C VAL A 141 4.60 6.07 -14.33
N GLU A 142 4.68 6.72 -15.48
CA GLU A 142 4.48 8.16 -15.58
C GLU A 142 3.07 8.58 -15.18
N ARG A 143 2.95 9.72 -14.50
CA ARG A 143 1.69 10.34 -14.09
C ARG A 143 0.82 9.44 -13.21
N ALA A 144 1.45 8.60 -12.42
CA ALA A 144 0.78 7.76 -11.45
C ALA A 144 1.42 7.92 -10.06
N ALA A 145 0.65 7.66 -9.01
CA ALA A 145 1.15 7.67 -7.64
C ALA A 145 1.19 6.24 -7.06
N TYR A 146 0.61 6.02 -5.88
CA TYR A 146 0.74 4.74 -5.15
C TYR A 146 0.02 3.55 -5.80
N LEU A 147 -0.95 3.78 -6.68
CA LEU A 147 -1.76 2.73 -7.28
C LEU A 147 -1.71 2.79 -8.83
N PRO A 148 -0.52 2.67 -9.44
CA PRO A 148 -0.35 2.82 -10.88
C PRO A 148 -1.21 1.85 -11.69
N GLN A 149 -1.47 0.65 -11.17
CA GLN A 149 -2.33 -0.36 -11.81
C GLN A 149 -3.80 0.05 -11.87
N LEU A 150 -4.26 0.95 -11.00
CA LEU A 150 -5.64 1.48 -11.02
C LEU A 150 -5.71 2.83 -11.73
N GLU A 151 -4.69 3.65 -11.58
CA GLU A 151 -4.65 5.01 -12.10
C GLU A 151 -4.32 5.04 -13.61
N CYS A 152 -3.31 4.27 -14.01
CA CYS A 152 -2.81 4.21 -15.39
C CYS A 152 -2.60 2.75 -15.83
N PRO A 153 -3.67 1.92 -15.97
CA PRO A 153 -3.55 0.48 -16.17
C PRO A 153 -2.80 0.09 -17.44
N GLU A 154 -2.97 0.85 -18.52
CA GLU A 154 -2.27 0.57 -19.78
C GLU A 154 -0.76 0.85 -19.66
N ALA A 155 -0.38 2.00 -19.12
CA ALA A 155 1.02 2.35 -18.90
C ALA A 155 1.68 1.36 -17.92
N PHE A 156 0.98 1.00 -16.86
CA PHE A 156 1.43 -0.03 -15.91
C PHE A 156 1.67 -1.38 -16.59
N TYR A 157 0.75 -1.82 -17.45
CA TYR A 157 0.88 -3.06 -18.19
C TYR A 157 2.07 -3.04 -19.15
N GLN A 158 2.29 -1.94 -19.88
CA GLN A 158 3.44 -1.81 -20.79
C GLN A 158 4.76 -1.81 -20.00
N THR A 159 4.81 -1.14 -18.85
CA THR A 159 5.97 -1.15 -17.96
C THR A 159 6.26 -2.57 -17.44
N MET A 160 5.22 -3.29 -17.02
CA MET A 160 5.36 -4.69 -16.57
C MET A 160 5.92 -5.60 -17.65
N LYS A 161 5.50 -5.43 -18.91
CA LYS A 161 5.97 -6.25 -20.03
C LYS A 161 7.48 -6.23 -20.25
N VAL A 162 8.15 -5.15 -19.86
CA VAL A 162 9.62 -5.05 -20.01
C VAL A 162 10.34 -6.15 -19.21
N PHE A 163 9.70 -6.66 -18.15
CA PHE A 163 10.29 -7.64 -17.25
C PHE A 163 9.81 -9.09 -17.49
N PHE A 164 8.95 -9.31 -18.48
CA PHE A 164 8.50 -10.65 -18.88
C PHE A 164 9.29 -11.18 -20.07
#